data_14b772f83c51d57971ecb3805e1e2d31
#
_entry.id   14b772f83c51d57971ecb3805e1e2d31
#
_cell.length_a   1.000
_cell.length_b   1.000
_cell.length_c   1.000
_cell.angle_alpha   90.00
_cell.angle_beta   90.00
_cell.angle_gamma   90.00
#
_symmetry.space_group_name_H-M   'P 1'
#
loop_
_entity.id
_entity.type
_entity.pdbx_description
1 polymer ?
#
loop_
_entity_poly.entity_id
_entity_poly.type
_entity_poly.pdbx_seq_one_letter_code
_entity_poly.pdbx_strand_id
1 'polypeptide(L)'
;MTCPEENQMNNKDISTVPATLLETMAAQVEKATGIVMIRSNDDRAALAAAMLWQFARKTGLDDDGEPLDTVLTDFMANLLHLCEYVNPDGNGEARFNAALAMARMHFEQECQEDDGETG
;
A
#
# COMPACT_ATOMS: atom_id res chain seq x y z
N MET A 1 15.37 -5.31 -12.51
CA MET A 1 15.10 -6.32 -11.55
C MET A 1 13.96 -5.94 -10.64
N THR A 2 13.11 -6.84 -10.43
CA THR A 2 11.91 -6.56 -9.66
C THR A 2 12.01 -7.29 -8.34
N CYS A 3 11.68 -6.64 -7.28
CA CYS A 3 11.85 -7.27 -6.01
C CYS A 3 10.79 -8.28 -5.65
N PRO A 4 9.55 -8.16 -6.06
CA PRO A 4 8.55 -9.10 -5.56
C PRO A 4 8.65 -10.50 -6.08
N GLU A 5 9.37 -10.71 -7.13
CA GLU A 5 9.37 -12.05 -7.69
C GLU A 5 10.04 -13.05 -6.82
N GLU A 6 11.00 -12.61 -6.05
CA GLU A 6 11.65 -13.55 -5.18
C GLU A 6 10.77 -14.03 -4.06
N ASN A 7 9.67 -13.36 -3.84
CA ASN A 7 8.80 -13.73 -2.74
C ASN A 7 7.70 -14.65 -3.18
N GLN A 8 7.84 -15.19 -4.35
CA GLN A 8 6.80 -16.05 -4.88
C GLN A 8 6.54 -17.26 -4.05
N MET A 9 7.49 -17.65 -3.20
CA MET A 9 7.27 -18.84 -2.45
C MET A 9 6.09 -18.74 -1.53
N ASN A 10 5.71 -17.58 -1.14
CA ASN A 10 4.50 -17.44 -0.34
C ASN A 10 3.27 -17.61 -1.18
N ASN A 11 3.34 -17.22 -2.42
CA ASN A 11 2.26 -17.44 -3.35
C ASN A 11 0.94 -16.88 -2.92
N LYS A 12 0.96 -15.80 -2.17
CA LYS A 12 -0.28 -15.19 -1.76
C LYS A 12 -0.66 -14.14 -2.77
N ASP A 13 -1.84 -14.32 -3.32
CA ASP A 13 -2.37 -13.39 -4.28
C ASP A 13 -3.26 -12.42 -3.54
N ILE A 14 -3.07 -11.13 -3.75
CA ILE A 14 -3.83 -10.14 -2.99
C ILE A 14 -5.32 -10.25 -3.26
N SER A 15 -5.71 -10.89 -4.36
CA SER A 15 -7.13 -11.09 -4.63
C SER A 15 -7.72 -12.21 -3.79
N THR A 16 -6.88 -13.03 -3.14
CA THR A 16 -7.35 -14.13 -2.32
C THR A 16 -7.01 -13.95 -0.85
N VAL A 17 -6.17 -12.99 -0.52
CA VAL A 17 -5.80 -12.73 0.87
C VAL A 17 -6.88 -11.86 1.51
N PRO A 18 -7.30 -12.18 2.72
CA PRO A 18 -8.36 -11.39 3.35
C PRO A 18 -7.86 -10.02 3.79
N ALA A 19 -8.77 -9.06 3.79
CA ALA A 19 -8.43 -7.71 4.22
C ALA A 19 -7.94 -7.68 5.66
N THR A 20 -8.34 -8.65 6.47
CA THR A 20 -7.93 -8.68 7.87
C THR A 20 -6.43 -8.89 8.04
N LEU A 21 -5.73 -9.30 6.98
CA LEU A 21 -4.27 -9.34 7.06
C LEU A 21 -3.71 -7.96 7.36
N LEU A 22 -4.39 -6.91 6.88
CA LEU A 22 -3.95 -5.55 7.14
C LEU A 22 -3.90 -5.25 8.63
N GLU A 23 -4.84 -5.80 9.37
CA GLU A 23 -4.88 -5.56 10.81
C GLU A 23 -3.62 -6.10 11.48
N THR A 24 -3.22 -7.29 11.10
CA THR A 24 -2.03 -7.90 11.68
C THR A 24 -0.79 -7.07 11.37
N MET A 25 -0.67 -6.63 10.12
CA MET A 25 0.48 -5.82 9.73
C MET A 25 0.46 -4.45 10.38
N ALA A 26 -0.72 -3.88 10.50
CA ALA A 26 -0.85 -2.54 11.10
C ALA A 26 -0.42 -2.52 12.54
N ALA A 27 -0.56 -3.63 13.25
CA ALA A 27 -0.21 -3.67 14.66
C ALA A 27 1.24 -3.31 14.89
N GLN A 28 2.11 -3.60 13.93
CA GLN A 28 3.52 -3.28 14.07
C GLN A 28 3.76 -1.78 14.10
N VAL A 29 2.95 -1.05 13.36
CA VAL A 29 3.10 0.39 13.23
C VAL A 29 2.36 1.13 14.33
N GLU A 30 1.21 0.59 14.71
CA GLU A 30 0.35 1.28 15.67
C GLU A 30 0.96 1.36 17.06
N LYS A 31 1.97 0.56 17.32
CA LYS A 31 2.68 0.66 18.59
C LYS A 31 3.53 1.91 18.68
N ALA A 32 3.89 2.48 17.55
CA ALA A 32 4.71 3.67 17.54
C ALA A 32 3.87 4.86 17.99
N THR A 33 4.46 5.72 18.80
CA THR A 33 3.77 6.88 19.33
C THR A 33 4.11 8.15 18.59
N GLY A 34 4.88 8.07 17.54
CA GLY A 34 5.26 9.24 16.79
C GLY A 34 5.60 8.84 15.37
N ILE A 35 6.65 9.45 14.85
CA ILE A 35 7.09 9.16 13.51
C ILE A 35 7.59 7.72 13.46
N VAL A 36 7.11 6.97 12.47
CA VAL A 36 7.50 5.59 12.30
C VAL A 36 8.89 5.54 11.67
N MET A 37 9.77 4.75 12.26
CA MET A 37 11.11 4.58 11.72
C MET A 37 11.06 3.56 10.58
N ILE A 38 11.45 3.99 9.40
CA ILE A 38 11.45 3.13 8.22
C ILE A 38 12.86 2.60 8.03
N ARG A 39 13.04 1.29 8.17
CA ARG A 39 14.34 0.66 8.03
C ARG A 39 14.39 -0.34 6.89
N SER A 40 13.24 -0.75 6.39
CA SER A 40 13.19 -1.77 5.36
C SER A 40 11.90 -1.64 4.57
N ASN A 41 11.81 -2.41 3.50
CA ASN A 41 10.59 -2.43 2.72
C ASN A 41 9.44 -3.08 3.50
N ASP A 42 9.75 -3.96 4.44
CA ASP A 42 8.71 -4.50 5.30
C ASP A 42 8.09 -3.39 6.16
N ASP A 43 8.90 -2.46 6.64
CA ASP A 43 8.37 -1.33 7.40
C ASP A 43 7.49 -0.46 6.51
N ARG A 44 7.89 -0.27 5.26
CA ARG A 44 7.08 0.51 4.34
C ARG A 44 5.74 -0.16 4.09
N ALA A 45 5.75 -1.48 3.91
CA ALA A 45 4.52 -2.21 3.70
C ALA A 45 3.62 -2.15 4.91
N ALA A 46 4.20 -2.25 6.11
CA ALA A 46 3.40 -2.20 7.33
C ALA A 46 2.75 -0.84 7.52
N LEU A 47 3.47 0.24 7.17
CA LEU A 47 2.89 1.57 7.27
C LEU A 47 1.72 1.72 6.31
N ALA A 48 1.88 1.25 5.08
CA ALA A 48 0.78 1.31 4.13
C ALA A 48 -0.39 0.47 4.62
N ALA A 49 -0.11 -0.68 5.21
CA ALA A 49 -1.17 -1.54 5.72
C ALA A 49 -1.95 -0.85 6.84
N ALA A 50 -1.26 -0.09 7.67
CA ALA A 50 -1.95 0.61 8.76
C ALA A 50 -2.94 1.63 8.22
N MET A 51 -2.53 2.37 7.19
CA MET A 51 -3.43 3.36 6.61
C MET A 51 -4.58 2.70 5.87
N LEU A 52 -4.27 1.64 5.16
CA LEU A 52 -5.29 0.92 4.41
C LEU A 52 -6.29 0.24 5.34
N TRP A 53 -5.82 -0.24 6.49
CA TRP A 53 -6.71 -0.85 7.46
C TRP A 53 -7.69 0.18 8.03
N GLN A 54 -7.22 1.38 8.29
CA GLN A 54 -8.12 2.44 8.74
C GLN A 54 -9.17 2.74 7.68
N PHE A 55 -8.77 2.75 6.43
CA PHE A 55 -9.72 2.95 5.35
C PHE A 55 -10.75 1.83 5.32
N ALA A 56 -10.30 0.60 5.48
CA ALA A 56 -11.22 -0.54 5.48
C ALA A 56 -12.23 -0.43 6.59
N ARG A 57 -11.79 -0.02 7.77
CA ARG A 57 -12.70 0.11 8.90
C ARG A 57 -13.73 1.22 8.69
N LYS A 58 -13.30 2.31 8.09
CA LYS A 58 -14.20 3.44 7.86
C LYS A 58 -15.20 3.16 6.75
N THR A 59 -14.90 2.24 5.88
CA THR A 59 -15.78 1.93 4.76
C THR A 59 -16.53 0.62 4.94
N GLY A 60 -16.30 -0.08 6.05
CA GLY A 60 -16.99 -1.35 6.27
C GLY A 60 -16.37 -2.51 5.52
N LEU A 61 -15.19 -2.34 4.98
CA LEU A 61 -14.52 -3.40 4.23
C LEU A 61 -13.61 -4.24 5.12
N ASP A 62 -13.77 -4.12 6.43
CA ASP A 62 -12.94 -4.88 7.36
C ASP A 62 -13.55 -6.21 7.74
N ASP A 63 -14.52 -6.67 6.99
CA ASP A 63 -15.16 -7.97 7.19
C ASP A 63 -14.23 -9.10 6.79
N ASP A 64 -14.45 -10.24 7.41
CA ASP A 64 -13.62 -11.41 7.16
C ASP A 64 -13.62 -11.84 5.71
N GLY A 65 -14.71 -11.63 5.01
CA GLY A 65 -14.84 -12.12 3.66
C GLY A 65 -14.27 -11.22 2.60
N GLU A 66 -13.85 -10.02 2.96
CA GLU A 66 -13.37 -9.09 1.94
C GLU A 66 -11.93 -9.36 1.57
N PRO A 67 -11.63 -9.50 0.28
CA PRO A 67 -10.23 -9.63 -0.13
C PRO A 67 -9.48 -8.31 0.00
N LEU A 68 -8.20 -8.42 0.25
CA LEU A 68 -7.34 -7.25 0.34
C LEU A 68 -7.41 -6.42 -0.93
N ASP A 69 -7.51 -7.08 -2.05
CA ASP A 69 -7.57 -6.42 -3.35
C ASP A 69 -8.72 -5.43 -3.46
N THR A 70 -9.86 -5.77 -2.88
CA THR A 70 -11.01 -4.88 -2.91
C THR A 70 -10.71 -3.60 -2.14
N VAL A 71 -10.09 -3.73 -0.98
CA VAL A 71 -9.76 -2.55 -0.19
C VAL A 71 -8.78 -1.66 -0.94
N LEU A 72 -7.79 -2.27 -1.56
CA LEU A 72 -6.80 -1.51 -2.31
C LEU A 72 -7.45 -0.78 -3.49
N THR A 73 -8.31 -1.47 -4.22
CA THR A 73 -8.96 -0.87 -5.38
C THR A 73 -9.83 0.32 -4.97
N ASP A 74 -10.61 0.14 -3.91
CA ASP A 74 -11.49 1.21 -3.46
C ASP A 74 -10.67 2.40 -2.94
N PHE A 75 -9.57 2.13 -2.27
CA PHE A 75 -8.72 3.19 -1.77
C PHE A 75 -8.15 3.99 -2.93
N MET A 76 -7.71 3.31 -3.98
CA MET A 76 -7.16 3.99 -5.14
C MET A 76 -8.22 4.81 -5.87
N ALA A 77 -9.45 4.29 -5.94
CA ALA A 77 -10.52 5.05 -6.54
C ALA A 77 -10.79 6.32 -5.76
N ASN A 78 -10.73 6.23 -4.45
CA ASN A 78 -10.93 7.41 -3.62
C ASN A 78 -9.77 8.40 -3.77
N LEU A 79 -8.56 7.90 -3.99
CA LEU A 79 -7.44 8.80 -4.27
C LEU A 79 -7.66 9.55 -5.57
N LEU A 80 -8.22 8.89 -6.57
CA LEU A 80 -8.56 9.59 -7.81
C LEU A 80 -9.58 10.69 -7.56
N HIS A 81 -10.58 10.41 -6.75
CA HIS A 81 -11.56 11.44 -6.40
C HIS A 81 -10.90 12.60 -5.67
N LEU A 82 -9.99 12.30 -4.78
CA LEU A 82 -9.26 13.35 -4.07
C LEU A 82 -8.47 14.22 -5.06
N CYS A 83 -7.78 13.57 -5.99
CA CYS A 83 -7.01 14.32 -6.97
C CYS A 83 -7.90 15.19 -7.84
N GLU A 84 -9.05 14.66 -8.21
CA GLU A 84 -9.97 15.42 -9.05
C GLU A 84 -10.58 16.60 -8.27
N TYR A 85 -10.81 16.39 -6.99
CA TYR A 85 -11.34 17.46 -6.16
C TYR A 85 -10.36 18.63 -6.06
N VAL A 86 -9.07 18.30 -5.92
CA VAL A 86 -8.04 19.32 -5.79
C VAL A 86 -7.72 19.96 -7.14
N ASN A 87 -7.70 19.14 -8.19
CA ASN A 87 -7.39 19.61 -9.55
C ASN A 87 -8.57 19.29 -10.47
N PRO A 88 -9.61 20.11 -10.46
CA PRO A 88 -10.78 19.82 -11.32
C PRO A 88 -10.42 19.92 -12.79
N ASP A 89 -11.40 19.73 -13.63
CA ASP A 89 -11.25 19.86 -15.09
C ASP A 89 -10.46 18.70 -15.69
N GLY A 90 -10.57 17.54 -15.08
CA GLY A 90 -9.95 16.35 -15.65
C GLY A 90 -8.46 16.25 -15.43
N ASN A 91 -7.85 17.23 -14.74
CA ASN A 91 -6.42 17.17 -14.47
C ASN A 91 -6.08 16.29 -13.29
N GLY A 92 -7.09 15.93 -12.48
CA GLY A 92 -6.82 15.11 -11.31
C GLY A 92 -6.28 13.75 -11.65
N GLU A 93 -6.85 13.11 -12.67
CA GLU A 93 -6.38 11.80 -13.07
C GLU A 93 -4.96 11.86 -13.61
N ALA A 94 -4.64 12.90 -14.38
CA ALA A 94 -3.29 13.06 -14.88
C ALA A 94 -2.30 13.24 -13.74
N ARG A 95 -2.69 13.99 -12.71
CA ARG A 95 -1.85 14.17 -11.55
C ARG A 95 -1.66 12.87 -10.77
N PHE A 96 -2.72 12.09 -10.65
CA PHE A 96 -2.62 10.80 -10.01
C PHE A 96 -1.65 9.89 -10.77
N ASN A 97 -1.78 9.87 -12.10
CA ASN A 97 -0.91 9.02 -12.89
C ASN A 97 0.54 9.45 -12.80
N ALA A 98 0.78 10.75 -12.73
CA ALA A 98 2.15 11.24 -12.57
C ALA A 98 2.73 10.82 -11.22
N ALA A 99 1.91 10.92 -10.17
CA ALA A 99 2.36 10.48 -8.85
C ALA A 99 2.64 8.98 -8.84
N LEU A 100 1.79 8.21 -9.52
CA LEU A 100 1.99 6.78 -9.57
C LEU A 100 3.29 6.43 -10.30
N ALA A 101 3.58 7.12 -11.39
CA ALA A 101 4.82 6.89 -12.12
C ALA A 101 6.03 7.17 -11.24
N MET A 102 5.98 8.25 -10.48
CA MET A 102 7.07 8.58 -9.58
C MET A 102 7.17 7.55 -8.46
N ALA A 103 6.03 7.09 -7.95
CA ALA A 103 6.01 6.08 -6.91
C ALA A 103 6.66 4.79 -7.39
N ARG A 104 6.45 4.43 -8.66
CA ARG A 104 7.09 3.23 -9.20
C ARG A 104 8.60 3.37 -9.21
N MET A 105 9.10 4.55 -9.52
CA MET A 105 10.54 4.77 -9.51
C MET A 105 11.10 4.61 -8.10
N HIS A 106 10.41 5.19 -7.13
CA HIS A 106 10.83 5.04 -5.74
C HIS A 106 10.79 3.57 -5.32
N PHE A 107 9.74 2.88 -5.71
CA PHE A 107 9.58 1.48 -5.37
C PHE A 107 10.74 0.65 -5.90
N GLU A 108 11.08 0.85 -7.17
CA GLU A 108 12.16 0.08 -7.77
C GLU A 108 13.49 0.39 -7.13
N GLN A 109 13.71 1.65 -6.80
CA GLN A 109 14.95 2.02 -6.14
C GLN A 109 15.03 1.41 -4.75
N GLU A 110 13.91 1.44 -4.02
CA GLU A 110 13.88 0.87 -2.68
C GLU A 110 14.08 -0.63 -2.71
N CYS A 111 13.58 -1.30 -3.72
CA CYS A 111 13.81 -2.72 -3.86
C CYS A 111 15.29 -3.01 -4.05
N GLN A 112 15.95 -2.22 -4.87
CA GLN A 112 17.37 -2.40 -5.09
C GLN A 112 18.18 -2.14 -3.84
N GLU A 113 17.78 -1.15 -3.06
CA GLU A 113 18.48 -0.84 -1.82
C GLU A 113 18.34 -1.98 -0.82
N ASP A 114 17.16 -2.57 -0.71
CA ASP A 114 16.98 -3.70 0.17
C ASP A 114 17.84 -4.87 -0.27
N ASP A 115 17.83 -5.16 -1.57
CA ASP A 115 18.65 -6.23 -2.09
C ASP A 115 20.12 -5.99 -1.81
N GLY A 116 20.55 -4.75 -1.95
CA GLY A 116 21.93 -4.41 -1.70
C GLY A 116 22.34 -4.65 -0.27
N GLU A 117 21.43 -4.41 0.65
CA GLU A 117 21.72 -4.62 2.05
C GLU A 117 21.93 -6.07 2.39
N THR A 118 21.17 -6.92 1.77
CA THR A 118 21.28 -8.34 2.05
C THR A 118 22.47 -8.96 1.34
N GLY A 119 22.94 -8.30 0.32
CA GLY A 119 24.07 -8.84 -0.44
C GLY A 119 25.40 -8.73 0.27
#